data_5bc3180a3eb0237cadcd4aa4958abd81
#
_entry.id   5bc3180a3eb0237cadcd4aa4958abd81
#
_cell.length_a   1.000
_cell.length_b   1.000
_cell.length_c   1.000
_cell.angle_alpha   90.00
_cell.angle_beta   90.00
_cell.angle_gamma   90.00
#
_symmetry.space_group_name_H-M   'P 1'
#
loop_
_entity.id
_entity.type
_entity.pdbx_description
1 polymer ?
#
loop_
_entity_poly.entity_id
_entity_poly.type
_entity_poly.pdbx_seq_one_letter_code
_entity_poly.pdbx_strand_id
1 'polypeptide(L)'
;IPSIISETGAVPGIKVDTGAKDLANSPDEKVTEGLDGLRERLKKYYELGARFTKWRGVYIIREKYPSKLAINSNAHALARYSALVQESGMVPIVEPEVLMDGEHSAEDCFIKTSEVIQKCFDELIIHKIDLSGIILKPNMILAGNKSKNKISNEEVSSKTLQCLKKSVPNEVPGIAFLSGG
;
A
#
# COMPACT_ATOMS: atom_id res chain seq x y z
N ILE A 1 -6.10 -11.40 22.86
CA ILE A 1 -5.96 -11.87 21.45
C ILE A 1 -4.49 -11.92 21.03
N PRO A 2 -3.65 -10.88 21.18
CA PRO A 2 -2.24 -10.95 20.75
C PRO A 2 -1.45 -12.10 21.42
N SER A 3 -1.66 -12.35 22.70
CA SER A 3 -1.03 -13.46 23.43
C SER A 3 -1.36 -14.83 22.82
N ILE A 4 -2.62 -15.07 22.48
CA ILE A 4 -3.07 -16.32 21.85
C ILE A 4 -2.40 -16.52 20.48
N ILE A 5 -2.26 -15.43 19.69
CA ILE A 5 -1.55 -15.46 18.41
C ILE A 5 -0.08 -15.83 18.62
N SER A 6 0.59 -15.18 19.58
CA SER A 6 2.00 -15.44 19.88
C SER A 6 2.26 -16.87 20.38
N GLU A 7 1.33 -17.46 21.13
CA GLU A 7 1.40 -18.86 21.60
C GLU A 7 1.43 -19.87 20.45
N THR A 8 0.88 -19.52 19.29
CA THR A 8 0.95 -20.37 18.07
C THR A 8 2.25 -20.19 17.27
N GLY A 9 3.16 -19.32 17.72
CA GLY A 9 4.39 -18.94 16.99
C GLY A 9 4.16 -17.88 15.91
N ALA A 10 2.93 -17.38 15.74
CA ALA A 10 2.63 -16.30 14.80
C ALA A 10 2.93 -14.91 15.41
N VAL A 11 3.28 -13.95 14.55
CA VAL A 11 3.54 -12.57 14.97
C VAL A 11 2.25 -11.75 14.84
N PRO A 12 1.75 -11.14 15.92
CA PRO A 12 0.56 -10.31 15.84
C PRO A 12 0.85 -8.94 15.19
N GLY A 13 -0.11 -8.45 14.41
CA GLY A 13 -0.07 -7.13 13.80
C GLY A 13 -1.45 -6.45 13.83
N ILE A 14 -1.49 -5.17 13.44
CA ILE A 14 -2.72 -4.39 13.49
C ILE A 14 -2.81 -3.38 12.35
N LYS A 15 -4.02 -3.23 11.79
CA LYS A 15 -4.35 -2.12 10.88
C LYS A 15 -4.49 -0.83 11.69
N VAL A 16 -3.78 0.23 11.29
CA VAL A 16 -3.72 1.48 12.06
C VAL A 16 -4.32 2.69 11.36
N ASP A 17 -4.59 2.61 10.06
CA ASP A 17 -5.34 3.66 9.36
C ASP A 17 -6.81 3.70 9.81
N THR A 18 -7.43 4.87 9.70
CA THR A 18 -8.86 5.09 10.03
C THR A 18 -9.77 5.03 8.80
N GLY A 19 -9.24 4.59 7.68
CA GLY A 19 -9.95 4.37 6.42
C GLY A 19 -9.73 5.48 5.40
N ALA A 20 -10.12 5.15 4.17
CA ALA A 20 -10.07 6.07 3.04
C ALA A 20 -11.26 7.05 3.11
N LYS A 21 -10.97 8.34 2.99
CA LYS A 21 -11.93 9.45 2.99
C LYS A 21 -11.89 10.18 1.67
N ASP A 22 -12.90 10.99 1.38
CA ASP A 22 -12.92 11.80 0.17
C ASP A 22 -11.76 12.79 0.16
N LEU A 23 -11.03 12.80 -0.94
CA LEU A 23 -9.93 13.75 -1.12
C LEU A 23 -10.50 15.11 -1.51
N ALA A 24 -10.30 16.11 -0.67
CA ALA A 24 -10.77 17.46 -0.93
C ALA A 24 -10.24 17.97 -2.28
N ASN A 25 -11.10 18.63 -3.04
CA ASN A 25 -10.83 19.14 -4.40
C ASN A 25 -10.51 18.07 -5.46
N SER A 26 -10.74 16.80 -5.18
CA SER A 26 -10.58 15.72 -6.15
C SER A 26 -11.75 14.73 -6.07
N PRO A 27 -12.85 15.02 -6.77
CA PRO A 27 -14.03 14.16 -6.77
C PRO A 27 -13.69 12.70 -7.11
N ASP A 28 -14.34 11.75 -6.43
CA ASP A 28 -14.17 10.31 -6.59
C ASP A 28 -12.82 9.73 -6.12
N GLU A 29 -11.84 10.54 -5.77
CA GLU A 29 -10.56 10.06 -5.23
C GLU A 29 -10.57 10.05 -3.69
N LYS A 30 -9.71 9.23 -3.12
CA LYS A 30 -9.61 9.05 -1.67
C LYS A 30 -8.21 9.38 -1.17
N VAL A 31 -8.16 9.84 0.08
CA VAL A 31 -6.95 9.88 0.89
C VAL A 31 -7.18 9.07 2.16
N THR A 32 -6.19 8.31 2.57
CA THR A 32 -6.30 7.53 3.80
C THR A 32 -5.89 8.37 4.99
N GLU A 33 -6.74 8.41 6.00
CA GLU A 33 -6.53 9.15 7.24
C GLU A 33 -6.07 8.26 8.40
N GLY A 34 -5.66 8.88 9.52
CA GLY A 34 -5.28 8.18 10.75
C GLY A 34 -3.90 8.54 11.29
N LEU A 35 -3.24 9.58 10.76
CA LEU A 35 -1.94 10.05 11.26
C LEU A 35 -2.06 10.77 12.61
N ASP A 36 -3.20 11.41 12.87
CA ASP A 36 -3.42 12.12 14.13
C ASP A 36 -3.42 11.16 15.32
N GLY A 37 -2.59 11.46 16.32
CA GLY A 37 -2.41 10.61 17.50
C GLY A 37 -1.85 9.21 17.19
N LEU A 38 -1.25 8.99 16.02
CA LEU A 38 -0.75 7.67 15.62
C LEU A 38 0.42 7.24 16.51
N ARG A 39 1.33 8.14 16.88
CA ARG A 39 2.49 7.81 17.73
C ARG A 39 2.05 7.18 19.07
N GLU A 40 1.05 7.78 19.71
CA GLU A 40 0.52 7.29 21.00
C GLU A 40 -0.21 5.95 20.84
N ARG A 41 -0.93 5.77 19.73
CA ARG A 41 -1.60 4.50 19.40
C ARG A 41 -0.59 3.39 19.13
N LEU A 42 0.49 3.67 18.41
CA LEU A 42 1.54 2.68 18.10
C LEU A 42 2.23 2.20 19.36
N LYS A 43 2.54 3.10 20.31
CA LYS A 43 3.11 2.72 21.60
C LYS A 43 2.22 1.71 22.34
N LYS A 44 0.91 1.99 22.41
CA LYS A 44 -0.06 1.08 23.03
C LYS A 44 -0.13 -0.26 22.31
N TYR A 45 -0.12 -0.25 20.98
CA TYR A 45 -0.19 -1.50 20.20
C TYR A 45 1.06 -2.36 20.36
N TYR A 46 2.24 -1.72 20.44
CA TYR A 46 3.48 -2.42 20.73
C TYR A 46 3.45 -3.07 22.12
N GLU A 47 3.01 -2.34 23.15
CA GLU A 47 2.83 -2.85 24.52
C GLU A 47 1.83 -4.02 24.58
N LEU A 48 0.80 -4.01 23.73
CA LEU A 48 -0.16 -5.09 23.59
C LEU A 48 0.37 -6.30 22.79
N GLY A 49 1.58 -6.22 22.25
CA GLY A 49 2.24 -7.33 21.56
C GLY A 49 2.29 -7.21 20.03
N ALA A 50 1.75 -6.17 19.42
CA ALA A 50 1.88 -5.96 17.97
C ALA A 50 3.35 -5.76 17.60
N ARG A 51 3.77 -6.32 16.44
CA ARG A 51 5.13 -6.20 15.89
C ARG A 51 5.15 -5.70 14.45
N PHE A 52 4.01 -5.67 13.80
CA PHE A 52 3.83 -5.03 12.50
C PHE A 52 2.49 -4.31 12.42
N THR A 53 2.40 -3.39 11.48
CA THR A 53 1.17 -2.63 11.24
C THR A 53 0.86 -2.61 9.74
N LYS A 54 -0.35 -2.18 9.39
CA LYS A 54 -0.77 -2.04 8.00
C LYS A 54 -1.50 -0.72 7.77
N TRP A 55 -1.16 -0.05 6.65
CA TRP A 55 -1.84 1.14 6.16
C TRP A 55 -2.06 1.03 4.65
N ARG A 56 -3.29 1.25 4.20
CA ARG A 56 -3.71 1.12 2.80
C ARG A 56 -4.01 2.48 2.18
N GLY A 57 -3.31 2.83 1.12
CA GLY A 57 -3.70 3.89 0.20
C GLY A 57 -4.40 3.28 -1.01
N VAL A 58 -5.52 3.88 -1.48
CA VAL A 58 -6.28 3.36 -2.60
C VAL A 58 -6.35 4.34 -3.75
N TYR A 59 -6.26 3.83 -4.97
CA TYR A 59 -6.28 4.61 -6.21
C TYR A 59 -7.20 3.97 -7.23
N ILE A 60 -8.00 4.79 -7.91
CA ILE A 60 -8.87 4.35 -9.00
C ILE A 60 -8.23 4.64 -10.35
N ILE A 61 -8.50 3.82 -11.37
CA ILE A 61 -8.13 4.10 -12.76
C ILE A 61 -9.38 4.52 -13.51
N ARG A 62 -9.36 5.76 -14.00
CA ARG A 62 -10.32 6.34 -14.94
C ARG A 62 -9.56 7.32 -15.84
N GLU A 63 -10.25 7.97 -16.78
CA GLU A 63 -9.66 8.87 -17.77
C GLU A 63 -8.59 9.85 -17.23
N LYS A 64 -8.86 10.47 -16.07
CA LYS A 64 -7.96 11.45 -15.43
C LYS A 64 -7.29 10.94 -14.14
N TYR A 65 -7.62 9.73 -13.72
CA TYR A 65 -7.24 9.20 -12.41
C TYR A 65 -6.33 7.98 -12.50
N PRO A 66 -5.49 7.74 -11.48
CA PRO A 66 -5.32 8.60 -10.30
C PRO A 66 -4.65 9.93 -10.68
N SER A 67 -5.10 11.01 -10.03
CA SER A 67 -4.49 12.34 -10.18
C SER A 67 -3.16 12.41 -9.43
N LYS A 68 -2.30 13.35 -9.83
CA LYS A 68 -1.07 13.65 -9.08
C LYS A 68 -1.34 14.05 -7.63
N LEU A 69 -2.50 14.70 -7.38
CA LEU A 69 -2.89 15.07 -6.02
C LEU A 69 -3.13 13.83 -5.17
N ALA A 70 -3.91 12.86 -5.64
CA ALA A 70 -4.18 11.63 -4.91
C ALA A 70 -2.91 10.78 -4.72
N ILE A 71 -2.09 10.65 -5.75
CA ILE A 71 -0.82 9.91 -5.68
C ILE A 71 0.10 10.53 -4.62
N ASN A 72 0.33 11.85 -4.67
CA ASN A 72 1.22 12.52 -3.73
C ASN A 72 0.69 12.49 -2.30
N SER A 73 -0.60 12.75 -2.10
CA SER A 73 -1.21 12.78 -0.75
C SER A 73 -1.12 11.42 -0.05
N ASN A 74 -1.44 10.34 -0.76
CA ASN A 74 -1.36 9.00 -0.17
C ASN A 74 0.09 8.50 -0.02
N ALA A 75 0.98 8.78 -0.98
CA ALA A 75 2.40 8.44 -0.87
C ALA A 75 3.05 9.13 0.34
N HIS A 76 2.77 10.43 0.54
CA HIS A 76 3.23 11.17 1.71
C HIS A 76 2.66 10.60 3.03
N ALA A 77 1.37 10.25 3.04
CA ALA A 77 0.75 9.62 4.23
C ALA A 77 1.39 8.26 4.55
N LEU A 78 1.64 7.42 3.53
CA LEU A 78 2.32 6.12 3.68
C LEU A 78 3.75 6.29 4.23
N ALA A 79 4.49 7.29 3.77
CA ALA A 79 5.85 7.54 4.26
C ALA A 79 5.85 8.04 5.72
N ARG A 80 4.98 8.99 6.07
CA ARG A 80 4.83 9.46 7.47
C ARG A 80 4.40 8.35 8.42
N TYR A 81 3.45 7.53 7.99
CA TYR A 81 3.01 6.34 8.72
C TYR A 81 4.19 5.40 8.97
N SER A 82 4.96 5.08 7.91
CA SER A 82 6.11 4.16 8.01
C SER A 82 7.17 4.67 8.98
N ALA A 83 7.46 5.98 8.96
CA ALA A 83 8.40 6.60 9.91
C ALA A 83 7.97 6.41 11.37
N LEU A 84 6.71 6.67 11.67
CA LEU A 84 6.16 6.49 13.03
C LEU A 84 6.18 5.02 13.47
N VAL A 85 5.93 4.11 12.54
CA VAL A 85 5.95 2.66 12.83
C VAL A 85 7.37 2.17 13.11
N GLN A 86 8.35 2.56 12.29
CA GLN A 86 9.76 2.20 12.55
C GLN A 86 10.29 2.85 13.84
N GLU A 87 9.93 4.09 14.14
CA GLU A 87 10.23 4.74 15.41
C GLU A 87 9.72 3.93 16.61
N SER A 88 8.57 3.29 16.48
CA SER A 88 7.97 2.45 17.53
C SER A 88 8.53 1.02 17.61
N GLY A 89 9.52 0.67 16.79
CA GLY A 89 10.13 -0.68 16.75
C GLY A 89 9.26 -1.75 16.05
N MET A 90 8.32 -1.33 15.19
CA MET A 90 7.46 -2.24 14.42
C MET A 90 7.74 -2.15 12.92
N VAL A 91 7.30 -3.18 12.19
CA VAL A 91 7.43 -3.25 10.73
C VAL A 91 6.17 -2.66 10.07
N PRO A 92 6.28 -1.64 9.19
CA PRO A 92 5.17 -1.15 8.42
C PRO A 92 4.91 -2.04 7.19
N ILE A 93 3.67 -2.48 7.02
CA ILE A 93 3.18 -2.98 5.72
C ILE A 93 2.63 -1.78 4.96
N VAL A 94 3.30 -1.44 3.89
CA VAL A 94 2.99 -0.32 2.99
C VAL A 94 2.12 -0.82 1.86
N GLU A 95 0.85 -0.39 1.81
CA GLU A 95 -0.14 -0.92 0.86
C GLU A 95 -0.66 0.17 -0.09
N PRO A 96 0.13 0.54 -1.14
CA PRO A 96 -0.35 1.39 -2.23
C PRO A 96 -1.12 0.54 -3.24
N GLU A 97 -2.44 0.57 -3.20
CA GLU A 97 -3.28 -0.32 -4.00
C GLU A 97 -4.02 0.44 -5.10
N VAL A 98 -3.72 0.11 -6.34
CA VAL A 98 -4.55 0.49 -7.48
C VAL A 98 -5.69 -0.50 -7.60
N LEU A 99 -6.93 0.01 -7.48
CA LEU A 99 -8.13 -0.81 -7.46
C LEU A 99 -8.43 -1.41 -8.83
N MET A 100 -8.94 -2.63 -8.83
CA MET A 100 -9.39 -3.30 -10.04
C MET A 100 -10.77 -2.85 -10.53
N ASP A 101 -11.42 -1.94 -9.80
CA ASP A 101 -12.74 -1.45 -10.14
C ASP A 101 -12.69 -0.56 -11.38
N GLY A 102 -13.39 -0.98 -12.46
CA GLY A 102 -13.46 -0.19 -13.68
C GLY A 102 -13.31 -1.03 -14.97
N GLU A 103 -13.12 -0.31 -16.07
CA GLU A 103 -13.02 -0.88 -17.41
C GLU A 103 -11.61 -0.79 -18.00
N HIS A 104 -10.63 -0.35 -17.20
CA HIS A 104 -9.25 -0.14 -17.65
C HIS A 104 -8.60 -1.44 -18.16
N SER A 105 -7.62 -1.27 -19.03
CA SER A 105 -6.80 -2.38 -19.51
C SER A 105 -5.75 -2.81 -18.49
N ALA A 106 -5.19 -4.00 -18.66
CA ALA A 106 -4.03 -4.43 -17.89
C ALA A 106 -2.80 -3.52 -18.10
N GLU A 107 -2.69 -2.90 -19.29
CA GLU A 107 -1.62 -1.93 -19.58
C GLU A 107 -1.80 -0.64 -18.81
N ASP A 108 -3.02 -0.10 -18.71
CA ASP A 108 -3.31 1.07 -17.85
C ASP A 108 -2.98 0.75 -16.39
N CYS A 109 -3.37 -0.45 -15.92
CA CYS A 109 -3.04 -0.91 -14.58
C CYS A 109 -1.53 -0.96 -14.36
N PHE A 110 -0.76 -1.50 -15.33
CA PHE A 110 0.70 -1.55 -15.26
C PHE A 110 1.32 -0.16 -15.14
N ILE A 111 0.91 0.77 -16.02
CA ILE A 111 1.42 2.14 -16.04
C ILE A 111 1.11 2.84 -14.71
N LYS A 112 -0.15 2.78 -14.26
CA LYS A 112 -0.58 3.47 -13.05
C LYS A 112 -0.02 2.86 -11.78
N THR A 113 0.07 1.55 -11.69
CA THR A 113 0.71 0.87 -10.56
C THR A 113 2.19 1.22 -10.48
N SER A 114 2.90 1.25 -11.61
CA SER A 114 4.31 1.66 -11.65
C SER A 114 4.49 3.09 -11.15
N GLU A 115 3.64 4.04 -11.60
CA GLU A 115 3.66 5.45 -11.18
C GLU A 115 3.42 5.59 -9.67
N VAL A 116 2.41 4.89 -9.15
CA VAL A 116 2.03 4.92 -7.73
C VAL A 116 3.13 4.35 -6.84
N ILE A 117 3.68 3.18 -7.20
CA ILE A 117 4.75 2.53 -6.43
C ILE A 117 6.00 3.40 -6.45
N GLN A 118 6.40 3.92 -7.61
CA GLN A 118 7.58 4.79 -7.73
C GLN A 118 7.43 6.01 -6.82
N LYS A 119 6.29 6.71 -6.87
CA LYS A 119 6.06 7.87 -6.01
C LYS A 119 6.02 7.51 -4.52
N CYS A 120 5.51 6.33 -4.20
CA CYS A 120 5.53 5.84 -2.82
C CYS A 120 6.98 5.67 -2.32
N PHE A 121 7.86 5.05 -3.11
CA PHE A 121 9.26 4.90 -2.73
C PHE A 121 10.02 6.22 -2.70
N ASP A 122 9.73 7.16 -3.61
CA ASP A 122 10.31 8.51 -3.56
C ASP A 122 10.02 9.17 -2.20
N GLU A 123 8.77 9.09 -1.72
CA GLU A 123 8.38 9.63 -0.41
C GLU A 123 9.01 8.86 0.76
N LEU A 124 9.08 7.52 0.69
CA LEU A 124 9.74 6.70 1.71
C LEU A 124 11.21 7.09 1.87
N ILE A 125 11.92 7.30 0.75
CA ILE A 125 13.33 7.73 0.74
C ILE A 125 13.48 9.14 1.33
N ILE A 126 12.63 10.10 0.93
CA ILE A 126 12.63 11.46 1.48
C ILE A 126 12.44 11.44 3.00
N HIS A 127 11.59 10.54 3.51
CA HIS A 127 11.33 10.37 4.94
C HIS A 127 12.37 9.48 5.64
N LYS A 128 13.44 9.07 4.95
CA LYS A 128 14.55 8.26 5.49
C LYS A 128 14.09 6.94 6.10
N ILE A 129 13.10 6.31 5.46
CA ILE A 129 12.63 4.99 5.89
C ILE A 129 13.70 3.95 5.59
N ASP A 130 13.97 3.08 6.55
CA ASP A 130 14.76 1.88 6.30
C ASP A 130 13.95 0.90 5.45
N LEU A 131 14.26 0.83 4.16
CA LEU A 131 13.56 -0.04 3.21
C LEU A 131 13.73 -1.52 3.50
N SER A 132 14.80 -1.91 4.21
CA SER A 132 15.01 -3.30 4.66
C SER A 132 14.06 -3.71 5.79
N GLY A 133 13.44 -2.74 6.44
CA GLY A 133 12.49 -2.92 7.54
C GLY A 133 11.02 -2.73 7.15
N ILE A 134 10.65 -2.85 5.87
CA ILE A 134 9.24 -2.73 5.43
C ILE A 134 8.77 -4.01 4.73
N ILE A 135 7.45 -4.15 4.58
CA ILE A 135 6.81 -5.09 3.65
C ILE A 135 5.96 -4.26 2.68
N LEU A 136 6.15 -4.48 1.39
CA LEU A 136 5.28 -3.89 0.36
C LEU A 136 4.07 -4.80 0.12
N LYS A 137 2.86 -4.21 0.05
CA LYS A 137 1.63 -4.94 -0.27
C LYS A 137 0.91 -4.29 -1.45
N PRO A 138 1.36 -4.54 -2.69
CA PRO A 138 0.79 -3.94 -3.88
C PRO A 138 -0.39 -4.75 -4.42
N ASN A 139 -1.14 -4.18 -5.37
CA ASN A 139 -2.03 -4.93 -6.24
C ASN A 139 -1.24 -5.78 -7.26
N MET A 140 -1.89 -6.76 -7.85
CA MET A 140 -1.44 -7.42 -9.08
C MET A 140 -1.86 -6.60 -10.30
N ILE A 141 -1.18 -6.80 -11.43
CA ILE A 141 -1.52 -6.13 -12.68
C ILE A 141 -2.67 -6.86 -13.36
N LEU A 142 -3.85 -6.27 -13.29
CA LEU A 142 -5.10 -6.83 -13.76
C LEU A 142 -5.82 -5.86 -14.71
N ALA A 143 -6.57 -6.39 -15.67
CA ALA A 143 -7.60 -5.60 -16.31
C ALA A 143 -8.75 -5.34 -15.33
N GLY A 144 -9.38 -4.19 -15.45
CA GLY A 144 -10.51 -3.81 -14.60
C GLY A 144 -11.61 -4.88 -14.57
N ASN A 145 -12.32 -4.99 -13.44
CA ASN A 145 -13.35 -6.01 -13.25
C ASN A 145 -14.50 -5.95 -14.29
N LYS A 146 -14.75 -4.76 -14.86
CA LYS A 146 -15.72 -4.50 -15.93
C LYS A 146 -15.10 -4.49 -17.34
N SER A 147 -13.79 -4.67 -17.46
CA SER A 147 -13.12 -4.71 -18.76
C SER A 147 -13.58 -5.91 -19.57
N LYS A 148 -13.84 -5.70 -20.88
CA LYS A 148 -14.14 -6.77 -21.82
C LYS A 148 -12.89 -7.56 -22.24
N ASN A 149 -11.72 -6.95 -22.10
CA ASN A 149 -10.43 -7.52 -22.48
C ASN A 149 -9.69 -8.03 -21.25
N LYS A 150 -10.01 -9.22 -20.80
CA LYS A 150 -9.27 -9.90 -19.74
C LYS A 150 -7.99 -10.52 -20.29
N ILE A 151 -6.98 -10.62 -19.44
CA ILE A 151 -5.72 -11.29 -19.74
C ILE A 151 -5.62 -12.62 -18.99
N SER A 152 -4.76 -13.53 -19.44
CA SER A 152 -4.57 -14.83 -18.82
C SER A 152 -3.84 -14.69 -17.45
N ASN A 153 -3.90 -15.73 -16.63
CA ASN A 153 -3.20 -15.75 -15.35
C ASN A 153 -1.67 -15.66 -15.52
N GLU A 154 -1.15 -16.25 -16.62
CA GLU A 154 0.26 -16.18 -16.98
C GLU A 154 0.68 -14.75 -17.32
N GLU A 155 -0.16 -14.03 -18.07
CA GLU A 155 0.07 -12.62 -18.38
C GLU A 155 -0.03 -11.74 -17.12
N VAL A 156 -0.99 -11.99 -16.24
CA VAL A 156 -1.09 -11.31 -14.93
C VAL A 156 0.20 -11.49 -14.14
N SER A 157 0.66 -12.73 -14.03
CA SER A 157 1.91 -13.05 -13.31
C SER A 157 3.11 -12.35 -13.94
N SER A 158 3.28 -12.45 -15.26
CA SER A 158 4.39 -11.84 -15.98
C SER A 158 4.41 -10.33 -15.86
N LYS A 159 3.28 -9.65 -16.10
CA LYS A 159 3.18 -8.18 -15.99
C LYS A 159 3.36 -7.71 -14.55
N THR A 160 2.85 -8.44 -13.57
CA THR A 160 3.05 -8.10 -12.16
C THR A 160 4.52 -8.17 -11.78
N LEU A 161 5.23 -9.25 -12.14
CA LEU A 161 6.67 -9.36 -11.91
C LEU A 161 7.47 -8.27 -12.62
N GLN A 162 7.13 -7.92 -13.85
CA GLN A 162 7.78 -6.84 -14.58
C GLN A 162 7.59 -5.48 -13.87
N CYS A 163 6.37 -5.19 -13.45
CA CYS A 163 6.05 -3.96 -12.71
C CYS A 163 6.87 -3.86 -11.41
N LEU A 164 6.88 -4.93 -10.63
CA LEU A 164 7.60 -4.97 -9.35
C LEU A 164 9.12 -4.85 -9.53
N LYS A 165 9.71 -5.60 -10.47
CA LYS A 165 11.14 -5.51 -10.77
C LYS A 165 11.57 -4.11 -11.24
N LYS A 166 10.69 -3.38 -11.91
CA LYS A 166 10.95 -2.02 -12.39
C LYS A 166 10.83 -0.98 -11.28
N SER A 167 9.91 -1.17 -10.33
CA SER A 167 9.42 -0.10 -9.43
C SER A 167 9.81 -0.30 -7.96
N VAL A 168 10.25 -1.49 -7.55
CA VAL A 168 10.56 -1.81 -6.16
C VAL A 168 12.07 -1.88 -5.96
N PRO A 169 12.65 -1.12 -5.01
CA PRO A 169 14.05 -1.23 -4.64
C PRO A 169 14.43 -2.63 -4.13
N ASN A 170 15.65 -3.05 -4.42
CA ASN A 170 16.14 -4.40 -4.04
C ASN A 170 16.27 -4.59 -2.53
N GLU A 171 16.34 -3.52 -1.76
CA GLU A 171 16.44 -3.53 -0.30
C GLU A 171 15.16 -3.99 0.38
N VAL A 172 14.00 -3.96 -0.31
CA VAL A 172 12.72 -4.38 0.24
C VAL A 172 12.68 -5.91 0.40
N PRO A 173 12.63 -6.44 1.64
CA PRO A 173 12.85 -7.87 1.89
C PRO A 173 11.63 -8.73 1.56
N GLY A 174 10.45 -8.15 1.45
CA GLY A 174 9.22 -8.92 1.27
C GLY A 174 8.10 -8.17 0.58
N ILE A 175 7.37 -8.91 -0.25
CA ILE A 175 6.16 -8.46 -0.92
C ILE A 175 5.02 -9.41 -0.55
N ALA A 176 3.93 -8.87 -0.04
CA ALA A 176 2.71 -9.60 0.27
C ALA A 176 1.61 -9.20 -0.71
N PHE A 177 0.97 -10.15 -1.35
CA PHE A 177 -0.18 -9.87 -2.21
C PHE A 177 -1.49 -9.90 -1.42
N LEU A 178 -2.43 -9.08 -1.84
CA LEU A 178 -3.81 -9.17 -1.36
C LEU A 178 -4.60 -10.18 -2.20
N SER A 179 -5.59 -10.77 -1.60
CA SER A 179 -6.50 -11.74 -2.24
C SER A 179 -7.92 -11.18 -2.33
N GLY A 180 -8.05 -9.88 -2.50
CA GLY A 180 -9.35 -9.23 -2.62
C GLY A 180 -9.82 -9.16 -4.06
N GLY A 181 -11.06 -9.49 -4.28
CA GLY A 181 -11.74 -9.29 -5.54
C GLY A 181 -12.27 -10.52 -6.17
#